data_c2b4728e35912cac961f34e63ea41e9a
#
_entry.id   c2b4728e35912cac961f34e63ea41e9a
#
_cell.length_a   1.000
_cell.length_b   1.000
_cell.length_c   1.000
_cell.angle_alpha   90.00
_cell.angle_beta   90.00
_cell.angle_gamma   90.00
#
_symmetry.space_group_name_H-M   'P 1'
#
loop_
_entity.id
_entity.type
_entity.pdbx_description
1 polymer ?
#
loop_
_entity_poly.entity_id
_entity_poly.type
_entity_poly.pdbx_seq_one_letter_code
_entity_poly.pdbx_strand_id
1 'polypeptide(L)'
;LATNIVQLSARTPTATAMAAITMDHLSGGRFCLGLGVSGPQVVEGWYGQRFNKPLARTREYVDIIRKILAREDRLTNAGPEYPIPATDGLGLGKALNVMTHPLRVDLPIFIGAEGPKNVALAAEIADGWFPIFYAPRHEEMYAKHLNEGFARPTARRNADNFEILAMANVAI
;
A
#
# COMPACT_ATOMS: atom_id res chain seq x y z
N LEU A 1 -4.52 -14.26 6.02
CA LEU A 1 -5.15 -13.17 6.74
C LEU A 1 -4.75 -11.84 6.08
N ALA A 2 -5.72 -10.99 5.72
CA ALA A 2 -5.43 -9.71 5.08
C ALA A 2 -6.31 -8.59 5.64
N THR A 3 -5.81 -7.35 5.54
CA THR A 3 -6.70 -6.16 5.63
C THR A 3 -7.26 -5.86 4.25
N ASN A 4 -8.55 -5.51 4.17
CA ASN A 4 -9.19 -5.13 2.90
C ASN A 4 -10.12 -3.93 3.13
N ILE A 5 -9.54 -2.79 3.27
CA ILE A 5 -8.16 -2.29 3.22
C ILE A 5 -7.86 -1.39 4.43
N VAL A 6 -6.59 -1.14 4.75
CA VAL A 6 -6.19 0.01 5.56
C VAL A 6 -6.16 1.25 4.66
N GLN A 7 -6.90 2.27 5.05
CA GLN A 7 -6.97 3.53 4.32
C GLN A 7 -5.76 4.41 4.63
N LEU A 8 -5.10 4.92 3.59
CA LEU A 8 -3.89 5.75 3.73
C LEU A 8 -4.09 6.99 4.59
N SER A 9 -5.30 7.57 4.58
CA SER A 9 -5.63 8.76 5.35
C SER A 9 -5.95 8.49 6.82
N ALA A 10 -6.15 7.23 7.20
CA ALA A 10 -6.49 6.85 8.57
C ALA A 10 -5.27 6.74 9.50
N ARG A 11 -4.09 6.50 8.94
CA ARG A 11 -2.86 6.28 9.71
C ARG A 11 -1.64 6.80 8.95
N THR A 12 -0.58 7.10 9.67
CA THR A 12 0.73 7.36 9.05
C THR A 12 1.33 6.06 8.50
N PRO A 13 2.19 6.11 7.46
CA PRO A 13 2.84 4.91 6.93
C PRO A 13 3.67 4.17 7.99
N THR A 14 4.31 4.88 8.91
CA THR A 14 5.07 4.30 10.01
C THR A 14 4.19 3.54 11.00
N ALA A 15 3.05 4.12 11.40
CA ALA A 15 2.09 3.43 12.29
C ALA A 15 1.48 2.19 11.63
N THR A 16 1.22 2.26 10.31
CA THR A 16 0.72 1.11 9.54
C THR A 16 1.77 0.00 9.44
N ALA A 17 3.03 0.35 9.18
CA ALA A 17 4.12 -0.63 9.15
C ALA A 17 4.28 -1.35 10.49
N MET A 18 4.26 -0.62 11.61
CA MET A 18 4.33 -1.22 12.96
C MET A 18 3.17 -2.17 13.22
N ALA A 19 1.95 -1.80 12.85
CA ALA A 19 0.78 -2.67 12.97
C ALA A 19 0.91 -3.91 12.08
N ALA A 20 1.38 -3.77 10.84
CA ALA A 20 1.59 -4.87 9.91
C ALA A 20 2.64 -5.86 10.44
N ILE A 21 3.76 -5.37 10.98
CA ILE A 21 4.79 -6.21 11.62
C ILE A 21 4.18 -7.01 12.77
N THR A 22 3.39 -6.36 13.64
CA THR A 22 2.73 -7.03 14.77
C THR A 22 1.76 -8.12 14.27
N MET A 23 0.94 -7.81 13.27
CA MET A 23 0.00 -8.79 12.69
C MET A 23 0.70 -9.94 12.01
N ASP A 24 1.85 -9.69 11.40
CA ASP A 24 2.65 -10.74 10.77
C ASP A 24 3.21 -11.71 11.80
N HIS A 25 3.74 -11.21 12.91
CA HIS A 25 4.16 -12.05 14.04
C HIS A 25 3.00 -12.86 14.64
N LEU A 26 1.89 -12.22 14.95
CA LEU A 26 0.71 -12.88 15.53
C LEU A 26 0.11 -13.94 14.61
N SER A 27 0.20 -13.75 13.31
CA SER A 27 -0.30 -14.71 12.31
C SER A 27 0.70 -15.82 11.96
N GLY A 28 1.93 -15.76 12.48
CA GLY A 28 2.99 -16.70 12.09
C GLY A 28 3.35 -16.59 10.60
N GLY A 29 3.49 -15.37 10.08
CA GLY A 29 3.89 -15.10 8.70
C GLY A 29 2.77 -15.27 7.67
N ARG A 30 1.49 -15.27 8.07
CA ARG A 30 0.33 -15.44 7.17
C ARG A 30 -0.42 -14.14 6.87
N PHE A 31 0.12 -13.00 7.29
CA PHE A 31 -0.52 -11.70 7.09
C PHE A 31 -0.16 -11.08 5.74
N CYS A 32 -1.14 -10.45 5.09
CA CYS A 32 -0.99 -9.60 3.91
C CYS A 32 -1.54 -8.21 4.22
N LEU A 33 -0.81 -7.18 3.86
CA LEU A 33 -1.23 -5.79 4.10
C LEU A 33 -1.97 -5.25 2.87
N GLY A 34 -3.29 -5.12 2.99
CA GLY A 34 -4.10 -4.44 1.98
C GLY A 34 -4.21 -2.94 2.28
N LEU A 35 -3.90 -2.12 1.30
CA LEU A 35 -3.91 -0.66 1.35
C LEU A 35 -4.84 -0.07 0.29
N GLY A 36 -5.38 1.12 0.53
CA GLY A 36 -6.16 1.84 -0.46
C GLY A 36 -6.41 3.29 -0.10
N VAL A 37 -6.72 4.08 -1.13
CA VAL A 37 -6.92 5.53 -0.98
C VAL A 37 -8.30 5.90 -0.45
N SER A 38 -9.27 4.97 -0.50
CA SER A 38 -10.70 5.26 -0.25
C SER A 38 -11.26 6.28 -1.26
N GLY A 39 -12.27 7.03 -0.89
CA GLY A 39 -12.87 8.09 -1.70
C GLY A 39 -12.94 9.42 -0.96
N PRO A 40 -13.16 10.54 -1.67
CA PRO A 40 -13.23 11.86 -1.05
C PRO A 40 -14.34 11.95 0.01
N GLN A 41 -15.44 11.23 -0.16
CA GLN A 41 -16.55 11.22 0.81
C GLN A 41 -16.10 10.75 2.20
N VAL A 42 -15.24 9.74 2.25
CA VAL A 42 -14.71 9.21 3.51
C VAL A 42 -13.51 10.03 3.98
N VAL A 43 -12.56 10.30 3.07
CA VAL A 43 -11.31 11.00 3.44
C VAL A 43 -11.59 12.41 3.93
N GLU A 44 -12.44 13.16 3.24
CA GLU A 44 -12.77 14.54 3.62
C GLU A 44 -13.89 14.58 4.65
N GLY A 45 -14.95 13.77 4.46
CA GLY A 45 -16.14 13.82 5.32
C GLY A 45 -15.99 13.12 6.67
N TRP A 46 -15.17 12.06 6.75
CA TRP A 46 -15.00 11.29 7.99
C TRP A 46 -13.66 11.52 8.69
N TYR A 47 -12.55 11.59 7.91
CA TYR A 47 -11.22 11.81 8.49
C TYR A 47 -10.80 13.28 8.54
N GLY A 48 -11.54 14.20 7.89
CA GLY A 48 -11.19 15.63 7.82
C GLY A 48 -9.85 15.89 7.12
N GLN A 49 -9.43 15.00 6.23
CA GLN A 49 -8.18 15.09 5.48
C GLN A 49 -8.46 15.49 4.03
N ARG A 50 -7.54 16.19 3.38
CA ARG A 50 -7.69 16.52 1.96
C ARG A 50 -7.51 15.28 1.10
N PHE A 51 -8.45 15.03 0.18
CA PHE A 51 -8.30 14.00 -0.85
C PHE A 51 -7.54 14.59 -2.05
N ASN A 52 -6.22 14.49 -1.99
CA ASN A 52 -5.34 15.03 -3.03
C ASN A 52 -4.24 14.05 -3.38
N LYS A 53 -3.74 14.12 -4.61
CA LYS A 53 -2.59 13.36 -5.13
C LYS A 53 -2.56 11.87 -4.75
N PRO A 54 -3.67 11.12 -4.91
CA PRO A 54 -3.78 9.76 -4.40
C PRO A 54 -2.67 8.83 -4.92
N LEU A 55 -2.26 8.95 -6.19
CA LEU A 55 -1.20 8.12 -6.78
C LEU A 55 0.17 8.37 -6.12
N ALA A 56 0.55 9.65 -5.98
CA ALA A 56 1.83 10.01 -5.36
C ALA A 56 1.87 9.57 -3.89
N ARG A 57 0.78 9.82 -3.16
CA ARG A 57 0.65 9.38 -1.77
C ARG A 57 0.73 7.87 -1.62
N THR A 58 0.08 7.11 -2.48
CA THR A 58 0.15 5.64 -2.45
C THR A 58 1.59 5.16 -2.67
N ARG A 59 2.28 5.71 -3.65
CA ARG A 59 3.67 5.36 -3.94
C ARG A 59 4.59 5.61 -2.75
N GLU A 60 4.58 6.83 -2.21
CA GLU A 60 5.42 7.17 -1.05
C GLU A 60 5.07 6.33 0.18
N TYR A 61 3.80 6.09 0.42
CA TYR A 61 3.32 5.29 1.54
C TYR A 61 3.87 3.86 1.50
N VAL A 62 3.79 3.21 0.33
CA VAL A 62 4.31 1.85 0.13
C VAL A 62 5.83 1.84 0.23
N ASP A 63 6.53 2.81 -0.36
CA ASP A 63 7.99 2.92 -0.28
C ASP A 63 8.47 3.04 1.17
N ILE A 64 7.83 3.90 1.97
CA ILE A 64 8.13 4.05 3.40
C ILE A 64 7.92 2.73 4.15
N ILE A 65 6.83 2.02 3.91
CA ILE A 65 6.60 0.71 4.55
C ILE A 65 7.70 -0.28 4.15
N ARG A 66 8.07 -0.34 2.86
CA ARG A 66 9.16 -1.22 2.39
C ARG A 66 10.49 -0.91 3.06
N LYS A 67 10.85 0.37 3.20
CA LYS A 67 12.05 0.81 3.92
C LYS A 67 12.04 0.37 5.38
N ILE A 68 10.90 0.48 6.06
CA ILE A 68 10.73 0.03 7.44
C ILE A 68 10.90 -1.49 7.56
N LEU A 69 10.33 -2.25 6.64
CA LEU A 69 10.44 -3.71 6.61
C LEU A 69 11.86 -4.18 6.29
N ALA A 70 12.54 -3.51 5.36
CA ALA A 70 13.93 -3.81 5.02
C ALA A 70 14.89 -3.51 6.19
N ARG A 71 14.63 -2.44 6.94
CA ARG A 71 15.38 -2.05 8.14
C ARG A 71 16.89 -1.89 7.91
N GLU A 72 17.28 -1.56 6.69
CA GLU A 72 18.69 -1.37 6.29
C GLU A 72 19.27 -0.11 6.94
N ASP A 73 18.51 0.99 6.89
CA ASP A 73 18.88 2.29 7.42
C ASP A 73 17.80 2.87 8.35
N ARG A 74 18.15 3.95 9.04
CA ARG A 74 17.17 4.76 9.74
C ARG A 74 16.22 5.41 8.74
N LEU A 75 14.93 5.35 9.04
CA LEU A 75 13.91 5.84 8.12
C LEU A 75 14.05 7.32 7.82
N THR A 76 14.19 7.65 6.55
CA THR A 76 14.04 8.98 5.99
C THR A 76 13.19 8.95 4.74
N ASN A 77 12.45 10.01 4.49
CA ASN A 77 11.73 10.21 3.24
C ASN A 77 11.73 11.69 2.86
N ALA A 78 12.30 12.00 1.71
CA ALA A 78 12.34 13.36 1.16
C ALA A 78 11.13 13.68 0.28
N GLY A 79 10.21 12.73 0.11
CA GLY A 79 9.00 12.90 -0.70
C GLY A 79 8.06 13.94 -0.09
N PRO A 80 7.34 14.70 -0.95
CA PRO A 80 6.52 15.82 -0.49
C PRO A 80 5.22 15.42 0.21
N GLU A 81 4.79 14.17 0.06
CA GLU A 81 3.49 13.75 0.62
C GLU A 81 3.62 13.21 2.06
N TYR A 82 4.78 12.66 2.41
CA TYR A 82 5.11 12.14 3.74
C TYR A 82 6.57 12.42 4.11
N PRO A 83 6.98 13.70 4.26
CA PRO A 83 8.36 14.00 4.63
C PRO A 83 8.70 13.42 6.01
N ILE A 84 9.82 12.70 6.11
CA ILE A 84 10.29 12.08 7.36
C ILE A 84 11.79 12.34 7.51
N PRO A 85 12.23 13.06 8.54
CA PRO A 85 11.46 13.80 9.54
C PRO A 85 10.59 14.92 8.95
N ALA A 86 9.56 15.36 9.69
CA ALA A 86 8.72 16.47 9.28
C ALA A 86 9.57 17.74 9.06
N THR A 87 9.27 18.48 7.99
CA THR A 87 10.03 19.68 7.59
C THR A 87 9.52 20.96 8.24
N ASP A 88 8.29 20.94 8.74
CA ASP A 88 7.58 22.08 9.35
C ASP A 88 7.36 21.94 10.87
N GLY A 89 8.10 21.01 11.50
CA GLY A 89 8.04 20.77 12.94
C GLY A 89 9.00 21.64 13.76
N LEU A 90 9.21 21.24 15.01
CA LEU A 90 10.11 21.96 15.95
C LEU A 90 11.62 21.80 15.65
N GLY A 91 11.98 21.12 14.56
CA GLY A 91 13.37 20.83 14.21
C GLY A 91 14.05 19.76 15.09
N LEU A 92 13.31 19.09 15.97
CA LEU A 92 13.83 18.05 16.87
C LEU A 92 13.66 16.65 16.31
N GLY A 93 13.02 16.50 15.14
CA GLY A 93 12.80 15.22 14.48
C GLY A 93 14.11 14.53 14.12
N LYS A 94 14.21 13.23 14.41
CA LYS A 94 15.36 12.39 14.07
C LYS A 94 14.92 11.19 13.28
N ALA A 95 15.75 10.74 12.34
CA ALA A 95 15.57 9.46 11.66
C ALA A 95 15.66 8.31 12.68
N LEU A 96 14.66 7.47 12.71
CA LEU A 96 14.52 6.35 13.65
C LEU A 96 14.29 5.03 12.89
N ASN A 97 14.51 3.91 13.59
CA ASN A 97 14.12 2.59 13.15
C ASN A 97 12.95 2.07 13.98
N VAL A 98 12.17 1.18 13.38
CA VAL A 98 11.20 0.39 14.14
C VAL A 98 11.92 -0.49 15.16
N MET A 99 11.39 -0.60 16.37
CA MET A 99 12.03 -1.39 17.44
C MET A 99 11.85 -2.90 17.22
N THR A 100 10.66 -3.32 16.79
CA THR A 100 10.35 -4.72 16.52
C THR A 100 10.96 -5.13 15.16
N HIS A 101 11.72 -6.22 15.15
CA HIS A 101 12.23 -6.77 13.88
C HIS A 101 11.09 -7.40 13.09
N PRO A 102 10.95 -7.09 11.80
CA PRO A 102 9.99 -7.76 10.93
C PRO A 102 10.24 -9.28 10.88
N LEU A 103 9.17 -10.07 10.93
CA LEU A 103 9.26 -11.52 10.71
C LEU A 103 9.60 -11.81 9.23
N ARG A 104 9.00 -11.04 8.33
CA ARG A 104 9.26 -11.10 6.88
C ARG A 104 9.60 -9.73 6.34
N VAL A 105 10.77 -9.59 5.76
CA VAL A 105 11.16 -8.37 5.02
C VAL A 105 10.26 -8.18 3.79
N ASP A 106 9.87 -9.28 3.18
CA ASP A 106 8.99 -9.32 1.99
C ASP A 106 7.52 -9.59 2.37
N LEU A 107 7.01 -8.91 3.39
CA LEU A 107 5.60 -8.95 3.76
C LEU A 107 4.76 -8.48 2.55
N PRO A 108 3.79 -9.30 2.05
CA PRO A 108 3.01 -8.95 0.89
C PRO A 108 2.15 -7.70 1.10
N ILE A 109 2.21 -6.78 0.14
CA ILE A 109 1.37 -5.58 0.11
C ILE A 109 0.45 -5.65 -1.11
N PHE A 110 -0.86 -5.53 -0.85
CA PHE A 110 -1.90 -5.50 -1.87
C PHE A 110 -2.54 -4.11 -1.92
N ILE A 111 -2.95 -3.66 -3.09
CA ILE A 111 -3.58 -2.36 -3.26
C ILE A 111 -5.00 -2.52 -3.78
N GLY A 112 -5.96 -1.92 -3.07
CA GLY A 112 -7.31 -1.70 -3.56
C GLY A 112 -7.32 -0.55 -4.56
N ALA A 113 -7.64 -0.82 -5.82
CA ALA A 113 -7.60 0.13 -6.92
C ALA A 113 -8.67 -0.17 -7.96
N GLU A 114 -9.31 0.89 -8.49
CA GLU A 114 -10.39 0.76 -9.49
C GLU A 114 -10.09 1.50 -10.79
N GLY A 115 -9.55 2.71 -10.71
CA GLY A 115 -9.25 3.50 -11.91
C GLY A 115 -7.99 3.03 -12.64
N PRO A 116 -7.90 3.22 -13.97
CA PRO A 116 -6.79 2.74 -14.80
C PRO A 116 -5.40 3.05 -14.26
N LYS A 117 -5.17 4.29 -13.85
CA LYS A 117 -3.87 4.75 -13.32
C LYS A 117 -3.54 4.12 -11.97
N ASN A 118 -4.55 3.85 -11.12
CA ASN A 118 -4.37 3.19 -9.83
C ASN A 118 -4.07 1.70 -10.02
N VAL A 119 -4.75 1.03 -10.96
CA VAL A 119 -4.48 -0.37 -11.31
C VAL A 119 -3.07 -0.54 -11.85
N ALA A 120 -2.64 0.33 -12.78
CA ALA A 120 -1.26 0.34 -13.27
C ALA A 120 -0.24 0.62 -12.15
N LEU A 121 -0.55 1.51 -11.21
CA LEU A 121 0.30 1.75 -10.05
C LEU A 121 0.37 0.51 -9.14
N ALA A 122 -0.75 -0.16 -8.88
CA ALA A 122 -0.77 -1.39 -8.08
C ALA A 122 0.13 -2.46 -8.71
N ALA A 123 0.03 -2.68 -10.03
CA ALA A 123 0.87 -3.63 -10.76
C ALA A 123 2.37 -3.26 -10.72
N GLU A 124 2.71 -1.98 -10.60
CA GLU A 124 4.10 -1.53 -10.50
C GLU A 124 4.70 -1.77 -9.10
N ILE A 125 3.98 -1.39 -8.03
CA ILE A 125 4.58 -1.24 -6.69
C ILE A 125 4.15 -2.29 -5.67
N ALA A 126 3.08 -3.06 -5.96
CA ALA A 126 2.51 -4.03 -5.02
C ALA A 126 2.85 -5.49 -5.38
N ASP A 127 2.47 -6.40 -4.50
CA ASP A 127 2.55 -7.84 -4.72
C ASP A 127 1.23 -8.39 -5.27
N GLY A 128 0.15 -7.61 -5.14
CA GLY A 128 -1.16 -7.98 -5.64
C GLY A 128 -2.17 -6.84 -5.61
N TRP A 129 -3.35 -7.13 -6.10
CA TRP A 129 -4.44 -6.18 -6.30
C TRP A 129 -5.75 -6.70 -5.72
N PHE A 130 -6.50 -5.81 -5.05
CA PHE A 130 -7.86 -6.02 -4.58
C PHE A 130 -8.86 -5.24 -5.45
N PRO A 131 -9.41 -5.81 -6.52
CA PRO A 131 -10.52 -5.21 -7.24
C PRO A 131 -11.84 -5.37 -6.48
N ILE A 132 -12.67 -4.32 -6.44
CA ILE A 132 -14.01 -4.40 -5.84
C ILE A 132 -14.99 -5.07 -6.82
N PHE A 133 -14.90 -4.73 -8.11
CA PHE A 133 -15.85 -5.17 -9.14
C PHE A 133 -15.20 -6.03 -10.22
N TYR A 134 -14.34 -6.97 -9.82
CA TYR A 134 -13.71 -7.85 -10.76
C TYR A 134 -14.70 -8.95 -11.25
N ALA A 135 -14.79 -9.11 -12.56
CA ALA A 135 -15.43 -10.27 -13.17
C ALA A 135 -14.50 -10.85 -14.24
N PRO A 136 -14.33 -12.17 -14.32
CA PRO A 136 -13.43 -12.80 -15.30
C PRO A 136 -13.68 -12.37 -16.75
N ARG A 137 -14.96 -12.14 -17.12
CA ARG A 137 -15.35 -11.63 -18.46
C ARG A 137 -14.81 -10.22 -18.78
N HIS A 138 -14.31 -9.48 -17.81
CA HIS A 138 -13.74 -8.14 -17.97
C HIS A 138 -12.21 -8.15 -17.83
N GLU A 139 -11.59 -9.33 -17.82
CA GLU A 139 -10.15 -9.48 -17.65
C GLU A 139 -9.35 -8.66 -18.66
N GLU A 140 -9.75 -8.68 -19.94
CA GLU A 140 -9.07 -7.91 -21.00
C GLU A 140 -9.02 -6.40 -20.71
N MET A 141 -10.07 -5.86 -20.10
CA MET A 141 -10.13 -4.44 -19.74
C MET A 141 -9.06 -4.08 -18.69
N TYR A 142 -8.83 -4.95 -17.73
CA TYR A 142 -7.85 -4.75 -16.67
C TYR A 142 -6.43 -5.13 -17.10
N ALA A 143 -6.30 -6.15 -17.96
CA ALA A 143 -5.00 -6.64 -18.44
C ALA A 143 -4.15 -5.53 -19.06
N LYS A 144 -4.76 -4.62 -19.83
CA LYS A 144 -4.07 -3.47 -20.39
C LYS A 144 -3.38 -2.63 -19.31
N HIS A 145 -4.08 -2.31 -18.23
CA HIS A 145 -3.57 -1.44 -17.17
C HIS A 145 -2.58 -2.16 -16.26
N LEU A 146 -2.78 -3.45 -16.00
CA LEU A 146 -1.81 -4.29 -15.30
C LEU A 146 -0.50 -4.37 -16.09
N ASN A 147 -0.58 -4.63 -17.41
CA ASN A 147 0.60 -4.69 -18.29
C ASN A 147 1.33 -3.34 -18.38
N GLU A 148 0.63 -2.21 -18.36
CA GLU A 148 1.25 -0.88 -18.25
C GLU A 148 2.07 -0.75 -16.96
N GLY A 149 1.59 -1.29 -15.85
CA GLY A 149 2.31 -1.30 -14.57
C GLY A 149 3.52 -2.23 -14.58
N PHE A 150 3.33 -3.47 -15.04
CA PHE A 150 4.42 -4.46 -15.16
C PHE A 150 5.54 -4.05 -16.10
N ALA A 151 5.24 -3.25 -17.13
CA ALA A 151 6.25 -2.76 -18.07
C ALA A 151 7.14 -1.64 -17.50
N ARG A 152 6.84 -1.10 -16.32
CA ARG A 152 7.65 -0.03 -15.73
C ARG A 152 8.95 -0.59 -15.16
N PRO A 153 10.08 0.15 -15.27
CA PRO A 153 11.39 -0.32 -14.76
C PRO A 153 11.40 -0.60 -13.25
N THR A 154 10.49 0.01 -12.51
CA THR A 154 10.33 -0.14 -11.07
C THR A 154 9.31 -1.21 -10.68
N ALA A 155 8.81 -2.00 -11.65
CA ALA A 155 7.84 -3.04 -11.38
C ALA A 155 8.43 -4.12 -10.46
N ARG A 156 7.73 -4.36 -9.36
CA ARG A 156 8.14 -5.32 -8.34
C ARG A 156 7.80 -6.76 -8.74
N ARG A 157 6.73 -6.95 -9.45
CA ARG A 157 6.18 -8.23 -9.89
C ARG A 157 5.93 -8.20 -11.41
N ASN A 158 5.61 -9.34 -11.95
CA ASN A 158 5.15 -9.51 -13.32
C ASN A 158 3.83 -10.30 -13.35
N ALA A 159 3.29 -10.57 -14.51
CA ALA A 159 2.02 -11.27 -14.65
C ALA A 159 2.02 -12.68 -14.04
N ASP A 160 3.18 -13.36 -13.95
CA ASP A 160 3.27 -14.74 -13.46
C ASP A 160 3.24 -14.83 -11.92
N ASN A 161 3.60 -13.75 -11.23
CA ASN A 161 3.77 -13.74 -9.76
C ASN A 161 3.03 -12.60 -9.05
N PHE A 162 2.14 -11.90 -9.73
CA PHE A 162 1.25 -10.89 -9.18
C PHE A 162 -0.10 -11.51 -8.84
N GLU A 163 -0.58 -11.32 -7.63
CA GLU A 163 -1.83 -11.93 -7.18
C GLU A 163 -3.03 -11.00 -7.36
N ILE A 164 -4.15 -11.54 -7.84
CA ILE A 164 -5.44 -10.83 -7.93
C ILE A 164 -6.41 -11.52 -6.98
N LEU A 165 -6.83 -10.81 -5.93
CA LEU A 165 -7.78 -11.29 -4.93
C LEU A 165 -9.12 -10.59 -5.10
N ALA A 166 -10.00 -11.18 -5.89
CA ALA A 166 -11.33 -10.68 -6.15
C ALA A 166 -12.29 -10.94 -4.97
N MET A 167 -13.19 -10.00 -4.73
CA MET A 167 -14.25 -10.15 -3.74
C MET A 167 -15.37 -11.02 -4.31
N ALA A 168 -15.82 -12.03 -3.56
CA ALA A 168 -17.00 -12.82 -3.87
C ALA A 168 -18.07 -12.58 -2.79
N ASN A 169 -19.27 -12.20 -3.21
CA ASN A 169 -20.42 -12.12 -2.31
C ASN A 169 -21.05 -13.52 -2.20
N VAL A 170 -21.16 -14.02 -0.99
CA VAL A 170 -21.83 -15.28 -0.68
C VAL A 170 -23.08 -14.95 0.13
N ALA A 171 -24.26 -15.31 -0.40
CA ALA A 171 -25.52 -15.27 0.32
C ALA A 171 -25.91 -16.71 0.70
N ILE A 172 -26.28 -16.92 1.96
CA ILE A 172 -26.77 -18.18 2.50
C ILE A 172 -28.26 -18.07 2.77
#